data_650a25d858d4d816ce794c4e4c6304b2
#
_entry.id   650a25d858d4d816ce794c4e4c6304b2
#
_cell.length_a   1.000
_cell.length_b   1.000
_cell.length_c   1.000
_cell.angle_alpha   90.00
_cell.angle_beta   90.00
_cell.angle_gamma   90.00
#
_symmetry.space_group_name_H-M   'P 1'
#
loop_
_entity.id
_entity.type
_entity.pdbx_description
1 polymer ?
#
loop_
_entity_poly.entity_id
_entity_poly.type
_entity_poly.pdbx_seq_one_letter_code
_entity_poly.pdbx_strand_id
1 'polypeptide(L)'
;KENAIEILSNNAKIQAVRNTKLNVWMVTFFEAGTFKHKELSVTVDKPCVLMVKDINSKSANLHIADPGQTQSPIQVELKIDKKKQALTADFSQTGIYAGATKQYTVKL
;
A
#
# COMPACT_ATOMS: atom_id res chain seq x y z
N LYS A 1 25.08 -9.15 12.25
CA LYS A 1 24.54 -9.32 10.95
C LYS A 1 23.27 -8.49 10.70
N GLU A 2 23.29 -7.77 9.66
CA GLU A 2 22.19 -6.88 9.34
C GLU A 2 21.02 -7.56 8.69
N ASN A 3 19.85 -7.19 9.11
CA ASN A 3 18.62 -7.64 8.48
C ASN A 3 17.96 -6.44 7.82
N ALA A 4 17.85 -6.46 6.49
CA ALA A 4 17.27 -5.37 5.74
C ALA A 4 15.74 -5.33 5.83
N ILE A 5 15.13 -6.38 6.37
CA ILE A 5 13.67 -6.46 6.48
C ILE A 5 13.26 -6.13 7.91
N GLU A 6 12.38 -5.17 8.04
CA GLU A 6 11.83 -4.75 9.32
C GLU A 6 10.35 -5.08 9.35
N ILE A 7 9.92 -5.82 10.37
CA ILE A 7 8.52 -6.14 10.55
C ILE A 7 7.87 -5.02 11.35
N LEU A 8 6.94 -4.30 10.74
CA LEU A 8 6.31 -3.14 11.35
C LEU A 8 4.96 -3.45 11.97
N SER A 9 4.27 -4.46 11.44
CA SER A 9 3.00 -4.91 11.97
C SER A 9 2.80 -6.35 11.58
N ASN A 10 2.26 -7.14 12.51
CA ASN A 10 1.99 -8.55 12.24
C ASN A 10 0.85 -9.01 13.14
N ASN A 11 -0.38 -8.80 12.68
CA ASN A 11 -1.55 -9.21 13.43
C ASN A 11 -2.60 -9.72 12.44
N ALA A 12 -3.78 -10.08 12.96
CA ALA A 12 -4.83 -10.69 12.14
C ALA A 12 -5.43 -9.73 11.11
N LYS A 13 -5.22 -8.44 11.26
CA LYS A 13 -5.83 -7.44 10.38
C LYS A 13 -4.84 -6.82 9.40
N ILE A 14 -3.59 -6.65 9.82
CA ILE A 14 -2.59 -5.95 9.03
C ILE A 14 -1.26 -6.63 9.19
N GLN A 15 -0.59 -6.87 8.06
CA GLN A 15 0.82 -7.25 8.07
C GLN A 15 1.59 -6.20 7.28
N ALA A 16 2.68 -5.69 7.86
CA ALA A 16 3.47 -4.66 7.22
C ALA A 16 4.94 -4.93 7.43
N VAL A 17 5.71 -4.85 6.35
CA VAL A 17 7.15 -5.01 6.39
C VAL A 17 7.79 -3.91 5.57
N ARG A 18 9.04 -3.60 5.88
CA ARG A 18 9.81 -2.60 5.17
C ARG A 18 11.18 -3.16 4.85
N ASN A 19 11.60 -3.00 3.61
CA ASN A 19 13.00 -3.24 3.26
C ASN A 19 13.74 -1.92 3.49
N THR A 20 14.56 -1.88 4.53
CA THR A 20 15.21 -0.64 4.94
C THR A 20 16.28 -0.16 3.99
N LYS A 21 16.90 -1.07 3.23
CA LYS A 21 17.91 -0.69 2.26
C LYS A 21 17.32 -0.05 1.02
N LEU A 22 16.21 -0.60 0.56
CA LEU A 22 15.55 -0.13 -0.66
C LEU A 22 14.43 0.86 -0.37
N ASN A 23 14.08 1.01 0.89
CA ASN A 23 12.95 1.82 1.33
C ASN A 23 11.66 1.42 0.60
N VAL A 24 11.40 0.13 0.59
CA VAL A 24 10.19 -0.44 0.00
C VAL A 24 9.30 -0.91 1.14
N TRP A 25 8.05 -0.46 1.14
CA TRP A 25 7.07 -0.80 2.16
C TRP A 25 6.05 -1.73 1.55
N MET A 26 5.76 -2.84 2.23
CA MET A 26 4.70 -3.76 1.80
C MET A 26 3.71 -3.89 2.93
N VAL A 27 2.44 -3.57 2.64
CA VAL A 27 1.38 -3.60 3.64
C VAL A 27 0.25 -4.47 3.11
N THR A 28 -0.13 -5.46 3.90
CA THR A 28 -1.26 -6.33 3.57
C THR A 28 -2.39 -6.02 4.53
N PHE A 29 -3.53 -5.64 3.99
CA PHE A 29 -4.75 -5.41 4.76
C PHE A 29 -5.67 -6.60 4.55
N PHE A 30 -5.97 -7.31 5.63
CA PHE A 30 -6.94 -8.41 5.58
C PHE A 30 -8.36 -7.91 5.73
N GLU A 31 -8.51 -6.66 6.13
CA GLU A 31 -9.80 -5.97 6.20
C GLU A 31 -9.54 -4.47 6.07
N ALA A 32 -10.59 -3.69 5.92
CA ALA A 32 -10.47 -2.24 5.91
C ALA A 32 -9.79 -1.77 7.20
N GLY A 33 -8.93 -0.78 7.10
CA GLY A 33 -8.25 -0.27 8.28
C GLY A 33 -7.15 0.70 7.95
N THR A 34 -6.35 1.00 8.97
CA THR A 34 -5.26 1.96 8.88
C THR A 34 -3.98 1.34 9.42
N PHE A 35 -2.93 1.43 8.62
CA PHE A 35 -1.57 1.17 9.07
C PHE A 35 -0.94 2.52 9.40
N LYS A 36 -0.45 2.68 10.62
CA LYS A 36 0.17 3.93 11.07
C LYS A 36 1.65 3.74 11.35
N HIS A 37 2.45 4.62 10.78
CA HIS A 37 3.87 4.73 11.07
C HIS A 37 4.24 6.20 10.95
N LYS A 38 5.26 6.63 11.66
CA LYS A 38 5.62 8.05 11.63
C LYS A 38 6.06 8.54 10.24
N GLU A 39 6.59 7.63 9.42
CA GLU A 39 7.06 7.99 8.08
C GLU A 39 6.02 7.72 7.00
N LEU A 40 5.14 6.74 7.21
CA LEU A 40 4.17 6.33 6.21
C LEU A 40 2.92 5.79 6.89
N SER A 41 1.77 6.33 6.52
CA SER A 41 0.49 5.79 6.99
C SER A 41 -0.40 5.53 5.80
N VAL A 42 -1.17 4.45 5.87
CA VAL A 42 -2.06 4.04 4.78
C VAL A 42 -3.41 3.65 5.37
N THR A 43 -4.48 4.21 4.80
CA THR A 43 -5.84 3.84 5.17
C THR A 43 -6.54 3.31 3.93
N VAL A 44 -7.21 2.17 4.07
CA VAL A 44 -7.95 1.56 2.97
C VAL A 44 -9.34 1.16 3.45
N ASP A 45 -10.30 1.13 2.52
CA ASP A 45 -11.67 0.75 2.85
C ASP A 45 -12.00 -0.68 2.48
N LYS A 46 -11.04 -1.44 1.96
CA LYS A 46 -11.21 -2.84 1.58
C LYS A 46 -9.92 -3.62 1.75
N PRO A 47 -9.99 -4.94 1.85
CA PRO A 47 -8.77 -5.75 1.86
C PRO A 47 -7.95 -5.54 0.59
N CYS A 48 -6.65 -5.44 0.75
CA CYS A 48 -5.75 -5.24 -0.39
C CYS A 48 -4.30 -5.45 0.04
N VAL A 49 -3.43 -5.58 -0.95
CA VAL A 49 -2.00 -5.65 -0.76
C VAL A 49 -1.38 -4.45 -1.44
N LEU A 50 -0.56 -3.72 -0.71
CA LEU A 50 0.07 -2.50 -1.20
C LEU A 50 1.58 -2.61 -1.13
N MET A 51 2.24 -2.03 -2.13
CA MET A 51 3.68 -1.82 -2.08
C MET A 51 3.93 -0.34 -2.40
N VAL A 52 4.68 0.32 -1.53
CA VAL A 52 5.07 1.72 -1.76
C VAL A 52 6.57 1.76 -1.89
N LYS A 53 7.05 2.34 -2.99
CA LYS A 53 8.47 2.40 -3.27
C LYS A 53 8.82 3.69 -4.01
N ASP A 54 10.11 3.89 -4.26
CA ASP A 54 10.62 5.05 -4.98
C ASP A 54 10.14 6.36 -4.36
N ILE A 55 10.15 6.39 -3.02
CA ILE A 55 9.68 7.55 -2.25
C ILE A 55 10.75 8.64 -2.29
N ASN A 56 10.33 9.83 -2.70
CA ASN A 56 11.20 11.00 -2.65
C ASN A 56 10.36 12.22 -2.29
N SER A 57 10.97 13.41 -2.32
CA SER A 57 10.30 14.62 -1.89
C SER A 57 9.13 15.02 -2.81
N LYS A 58 9.07 14.46 -4.01
CA LYS A 58 8.08 14.86 -5.01
C LYS A 58 7.05 13.79 -5.31
N SER A 59 7.38 12.52 -5.11
CA SER A 59 6.45 11.46 -5.50
C SER A 59 6.80 10.15 -4.81
N ALA A 60 5.89 9.19 -4.95
CA ALA A 60 6.08 7.82 -4.54
C ALA A 60 5.31 6.92 -5.51
N ASN A 61 5.81 5.71 -5.72
CA ASN A 61 5.12 4.74 -6.55
C ASN A 61 4.34 3.78 -5.66
N LEU A 62 3.07 3.62 -5.96
CA LEU A 62 2.16 2.75 -5.24
C LEU A 62 1.72 1.62 -6.15
N HIS A 63 1.93 0.39 -5.71
CA HIS A 63 1.39 -0.80 -6.37
C HIS A 63 0.32 -1.38 -5.45
N ILE A 64 -0.85 -1.65 -6.02
CA ILE A 64 -1.96 -2.16 -5.22
C ILE A 64 -2.61 -3.34 -5.94
N ALA A 65 -2.91 -4.38 -5.19
CA ALA A 65 -3.58 -5.57 -5.69
C ALA A 65 -4.82 -5.85 -4.86
N ASP A 66 -5.85 -6.38 -5.53
CA ASP A 66 -7.10 -6.81 -4.90
C ASP A 66 -7.10 -8.33 -4.82
N PRO A 67 -6.68 -8.93 -3.71
CA PRO A 67 -6.63 -10.39 -3.60
C PRO A 67 -8.02 -11.02 -3.57
N GLY A 68 -9.04 -10.24 -3.19
CA GLY A 68 -10.42 -10.72 -3.18
C GLY A 68 -11.07 -10.75 -4.54
N GLN A 69 -10.48 -10.10 -5.53
CA GLN A 69 -10.97 -10.07 -6.89
C GLN A 69 -12.41 -9.59 -7.01
N THR A 70 -12.77 -8.64 -6.14
CA THR A 70 -14.13 -8.12 -6.13
C THR A 70 -14.36 -7.14 -7.26
N GLN A 71 -13.29 -6.62 -7.85
CA GLN A 71 -13.33 -5.60 -8.89
C GLN A 71 -13.99 -4.29 -8.43
N SER A 72 -14.21 -4.17 -7.14
CA SER A 72 -14.74 -2.94 -6.56
C SER A 72 -13.59 -1.95 -6.35
N PRO A 73 -13.83 -0.66 -6.53
CA PRO A 73 -12.80 0.35 -6.27
C PRO A 73 -12.37 0.32 -4.81
N ILE A 74 -11.07 0.53 -4.58
CA ILE A 74 -10.50 0.61 -3.25
C ILE A 74 -10.10 2.05 -3.00
N GLN A 75 -10.63 2.66 -1.95
CA GLN A 75 -10.25 4.00 -1.55
C GLN A 75 -8.99 3.91 -0.70
N VAL A 76 -7.96 4.63 -1.10
CA VAL A 76 -6.68 4.62 -0.43
C VAL A 76 -6.32 6.03 -0.01
N GLU A 77 -6.00 6.22 1.26
CA GLU A 77 -5.44 7.45 1.75
C GLU A 77 -4.01 7.17 2.18
N LEU A 78 -3.08 7.88 1.56
CA LEU A 78 -1.66 7.68 1.80
C LEU A 78 -1.07 8.94 2.40
N LYS A 79 -0.38 8.79 3.53
CA LYS A 79 0.31 9.91 4.17
C LYS A 79 1.80 9.58 4.23
N ILE A 80 2.61 10.38 3.59
CA ILE A 80 4.06 10.23 3.62
C ILE A 80 4.63 11.50 4.22
N ASP A 81 5.31 11.34 5.37
CA ASP A 81 5.80 12.45 6.15
C ASP A 81 4.61 13.31 6.58
N LYS A 82 4.51 14.54 6.12
CA LYS A 82 3.37 15.40 6.44
C LYS A 82 2.42 15.61 5.28
N LYS A 83 2.65 14.89 4.18
CA LYS A 83 1.87 15.06 2.96
C LYS A 83 0.86 13.95 2.81
N LYS A 84 -0.39 14.31 2.60
CA LYS A 84 -1.50 13.37 2.52
C LYS A 84 -2.09 13.39 1.11
N GLN A 85 -2.29 12.22 0.54
CA GLN A 85 -2.89 12.04 -0.77
C GLN A 85 -3.95 10.96 -0.70
N ALA A 86 -5.03 11.15 -1.44
CA ALA A 86 -6.08 10.15 -1.54
C ALA A 86 -6.23 9.75 -3.00
N LEU A 87 -6.48 8.45 -3.22
CA LEU A 87 -6.73 7.97 -4.56
C LEU A 87 -7.73 6.83 -4.53
N THR A 88 -8.30 6.54 -5.68
CA THR A 88 -9.20 5.41 -5.86
C THR A 88 -8.53 4.43 -6.81
N ALA A 89 -8.31 3.21 -6.35
CA ALA A 89 -7.78 2.14 -7.18
C ALA A 89 -8.95 1.41 -7.79
N ASP A 90 -9.11 1.53 -9.11
CA ASP A 90 -10.25 0.96 -9.83
C ASP A 90 -9.78 -0.26 -10.60
N PHE A 91 -10.30 -1.42 -10.24
CA PHE A 91 -9.95 -2.70 -10.85
C PHE A 91 -10.96 -3.18 -11.88
N SER A 92 -12.01 -2.41 -12.14
CA SER A 92 -13.07 -2.83 -13.06
C SER A 92 -12.56 -3.07 -14.47
N GLN A 93 -11.49 -2.38 -14.87
CA GLN A 93 -10.92 -2.51 -16.21
C GLN A 93 -9.87 -3.60 -16.33
N THR A 94 -9.53 -4.24 -15.22
CA THR A 94 -8.48 -5.27 -15.23
C THR A 94 -9.04 -6.68 -15.26
N GLY A 95 -10.33 -6.85 -15.29
CA GLY A 95 -11.13 -8.01 -14.99
C GLY A 95 -10.71 -9.37 -15.53
N ILE A 96 -9.62 -9.47 -16.28
CA ILE A 96 -9.21 -10.74 -16.88
C ILE A 96 -8.35 -11.57 -15.93
N TYR A 97 -7.64 -10.94 -15.03
CA TYR A 97 -6.68 -11.62 -14.17
C TYR A 97 -7.10 -11.61 -12.73
N ALA A 98 -6.98 -12.77 -12.10
CA ALA A 98 -7.04 -12.87 -10.66
C ALA A 98 -5.81 -12.15 -10.09
N GLY A 99 -6.02 -11.24 -9.13
CA GLY A 99 -4.91 -10.60 -8.46
C GLY A 99 -4.14 -9.59 -9.29
N ALA A 100 -4.77 -9.01 -10.30
CA ALA A 100 -4.13 -7.97 -11.10
C ALA A 100 -3.68 -6.81 -10.22
N THR A 101 -2.52 -6.25 -10.56
CA THR A 101 -1.92 -5.15 -9.81
C THR A 101 -2.05 -3.85 -10.59
N LYS A 102 -2.48 -2.81 -9.92
CA LYS A 102 -2.50 -1.45 -10.46
C LYS A 102 -1.32 -0.68 -9.90
N GLN A 103 -0.77 0.18 -10.73
CA GLN A 103 0.36 1.02 -10.34
C GLN A 103 -0.02 2.49 -10.49
N TYR A 104 0.30 3.26 -9.46
CA TYR A 104 0.04 4.70 -9.44
C TYR A 104 1.29 5.45 -9.02
N THR A 105 1.52 6.61 -9.63
CA THR A 105 2.51 7.54 -9.14
C THR A 105 1.78 8.61 -8.33
N VAL A 106 2.08 8.68 -7.06
CA VAL A 106 1.45 9.63 -6.14
C VAL A 106 2.34 10.84 -6.02
N LYS A 107 1.81 12.00 -6.37
CA LYS A 107 2.56 13.25 -6.27
C LYS A 107 2.43 13.82 -4.87
N LEU A 108 3.56 14.18 -4.31
CA LEU A 108 3.65 14.69 -2.94
C LEU A 108 3.88 16.20 -2.91
#